data_b7cf251d12ccbf4f69e69d11fcd13af6
#
_entry.id   b7cf251d12ccbf4f69e69d11fcd13af6
#
_cell.length_a   1.000
_cell.length_b   1.000
_cell.length_c   1.000
_cell.angle_alpha   90.00
_cell.angle_beta   90.00
_cell.angle_gamma   90.00
#
_symmetry.space_group_name_H-M   'P 1'
#
loop_
_entity.id
_entity.type
_entity.pdbx_description
1 polymer ?
#
loop_
_entity_poly.entity_id
_entity_poly.type
_entity_poly.pdbx_seq_one_letter_code
_entity_poly.pdbx_strand_id
1 'polypeptide(L)'
;MIYVQLFLNFLMIGALSFGGGYGMISLVRETVLSHGWLTESEFLSFIAVSESTPGPLAVNMATFIGSSQGGLLGAFFATLGVVLPSFIIILLIAAVLQNLMKYAGVEAFLSGVRPCVVAMILATALTMALSTLAGFTTVGGGVSVSARSAAVFALLWAVHFACKKVIKKVPSPIGMIVLAAGLGILFWGV
;
A
#
# COMPACT_ATOMS: atom_id res chain seq x y z
N MET A 1 -21.18 20.78 8.26
CA MET A 1 -20.98 20.43 6.81
C MET A 1 -19.70 19.62 6.55
N ILE A 2 -19.12 19.01 7.59
CA ILE A 2 -17.84 18.29 7.49
C ILE A 2 -17.85 17.14 6.47
N TYR A 3 -18.93 16.36 6.39
CA TYR A 3 -19.04 15.20 5.50
C TYR A 3 -18.90 15.55 4.00
N VAL A 4 -19.49 16.68 3.59
CA VAL A 4 -19.38 17.17 2.20
C VAL A 4 -17.96 17.66 1.92
N GLN A 5 -17.34 18.32 2.86
CA GLN A 5 -15.94 18.77 2.74
C GLN A 5 -15.00 17.56 2.64
N LEU A 6 -15.16 16.56 3.50
CA LEU A 6 -14.38 15.31 3.44
C LEU A 6 -14.57 14.62 2.09
N PHE A 7 -15.82 14.46 1.64
CA PHE A 7 -16.08 13.83 0.35
C PHE A 7 -15.44 14.58 -0.82
N LEU A 8 -15.64 15.89 -0.92
CA LEU A 8 -15.13 16.69 -2.05
C LEU A 8 -13.61 16.79 -2.05
N ASN A 9 -12.97 16.99 -0.90
CA ASN A 9 -11.52 17.05 -0.83
C ASN A 9 -10.88 15.71 -1.18
N PHE A 10 -11.40 14.61 -0.63
CA PHE A 10 -10.88 13.28 -0.96
C PHE A 10 -11.22 12.84 -2.39
N LEU A 11 -12.33 13.30 -2.95
CA LEU A 11 -12.64 13.12 -4.37
C LEU A 11 -11.63 13.84 -5.26
N MET A 12 -11.28 15.07 -4.93
CA MET A 12 -10.26 15.83 -5.65
C MET A 12 -8.88 15.15 -5.52
N ILE A 13 -8.50 14.72 -4.33
CA ILE A 13 -7.26 13.98 -4.08
C ILE A 13 -7.23 12.70 -4.90
N GLY A 14 -8.32 11.90 -4.89
CA GLY A 14 -8.43 10.67 -5.66
C GLY A 14 -8.37 10.87 -7.17
N ALA A 15 -8.89 12.00 -7.67
CA ALA A 15 -8.87 12.35 -9.10
C ALA A 15 -7.50 12.88 -9.57
N LEU A 16 -6.80 13.62 -8.73
CA LEU A 16 -5.55 14.29 -9.08
C LEU A 16 -4.29 13.48 -8.74
N SER A 17 -4.43 12.39 -7.99
CA SER A 17 -3.25 11.63 -7.60
C SER A 17 -2.77 10.70 -8.70
N PHE A 18 -1.53 10.93 -9.11
CA PHE A 18 -0.78 10.09 -10.03
C PHE A 18 0.42 9.48 -9.31
N GLY A 19 0.78 8.24 -9.66
CA GLY A 19 1.99 7.60 -9.12
C GLY A 19 1.80 6.76 -7.87
N GLY A 20 0.56 6.48 -7.47
CA GLY A 20 0.26 5.59 -6.35
C GLY A 20 0.10 6.28 -5.00
N GLY A 21 -0.01 5.49 -3.91
CA GLY A 21 -0.36 5.98 -2.58
C GLY A 21 0.61 7.02 -2.00
N TYR A 22 1.90 6.90 -2.28
CA TYR A 22 2.91 7.85 -1.81
C TYR A 22 2.81 9.23 -2.47
N GLY A 23 2.43 9.28 -3.75
CA GLY A 23 2.19 10.56 -4.44
C GLY A 23 1.02 11.37 -3.85
N MET A 24 0.08 10.69 -3.19
CA MET A 24 -1.05 11.34 -2.54
C MET A 24 -0.70 11.96 -1.18
N ILE A 25 0.37 11.53 -0.52
CA ILE A 25 0.71 11.97 0.85
C ILE A 25 0.83 13.50 0.91
N SER A 26 1.47 14.12 -0.09
CA SER A 26 1.62 15.58 -0.14
C SER A 26 0.29 16.30 -0.30
N LEU A 27 -0.60 15.81 -1.16
CA LEU A 27 -1.94 16.39 -1.37
C LEU A 27 -2.81 16.24 -0.13
N VAL A 28 -2.79 15.07 0.50
CA VAL A 28 -3.52 14.84 1.75
C VAL A 28 -2.99 15.74 2.85
N ARG A 29 -1.66 15.85 3.01
CA ARG A 29 -1.01 16.71 3.99
C ARG A 29 -1.46 18.17 3.83
N GLU A 30 -1.35 18.72 2.62
CA GLU A 30 -1.76 20.08 2.33
C GLU A 30 -3.24 20.30 2.68
N THR A 31 -4.10 19.37 2.28
CA THR A 31 -5.53 19.45 2.57
C THR A 31 -5.84 19.44 4.06
N VAL A 32 -5.28 18.49 4.82
CA VAL A 32 -5.62 18.36 6.25
C VAL A 32 -5.07 19.50 7.10
N LEU A 33 -3.88 20.02 6.75
CA LEU A 33 -3.29 21.16 7.44
C LEU A 33 -4.00 22.46 7.13
N SER A 34 -4.33 22.71 5.84
CA SER A 34 -5.03 23.94 5.42
C SER A 34 -6.43 24.05 6.00
N HIS A 35 -7.12 22.93 6.22
CA HIS A 35 -8.44 22.91 6.86
C HIS A 35 -8.35 22.84 8.40
N GLY A 36 -7.16 22.73 8.97
CA GLY A 36 -6.97 22.57 10.41
C GLY A 36 -7.56 21.26 10.97
N TRP A 37 -7.70 20.24 10.13
CA TRP A 37 -8.22 18.94 10.56
C TRP A 37 -7.25 18.17 11.43
N LEU A 38 -5.95 18.27 11.13
CA LEU A 38 -4.87 17.63 11.87
C LEU A 38 -3.70 18.58 12.02
N THR A 39 -2.92 18.38 13.07
CA THR A 39 -1.58 18.92 13.21
C THR A 39 -0.57 18.10 12.42
N GLU A 40 0.63 18.63 12.18
CA GLU A 40 1.72 17.93 11.52
C GLU A 40 2.07 16.59 12.21
N SER A 41 2.14 16.59 13.52
CA SER A 41 2.47 15.39 14.32
C SER A 41 1.39 14.32 14.24
N GLU A 42 0.12 14.71 14.25
CA GLU A 42 -1.00 13.79 14.05
C GLU A 42 -0.99 13.21 12.66
N PHE A 43 -0.74 14.04 11.64
CA PHE A 43 -0.65 13.57 10.25
C PHE A 43 0.44 12.50 10.08
N LEU A 44 1.63 12.70 10.65
CA LEU A 44 2.70 11.69 10.62
C LEU A 44 2.28 10.39 11.30
N SER A 45 1.57 10.49 12.42
CA SER A 45 1.01 9.32 13.12
C SER A 45 -0.01 8.58 12.25
N PHE A 46 -0.88 9.30 11.53
CA PHE A 46 -1.84 8.70 10.61
C PHE A 46 -1.17 8.01 9.42
N ILE A 47 -0.06 8.54 8.90
CA ILE A 47 0.74 7.85 7.87
C ILE A 47 1.23 6.51 8.42
N ALA A 48 1.87 6.49 9.59
CA ALA A 48 2.42 5.29 10.19
C ALA A 48 1.35 4.20 10.42
N VAL A 49 0.17 4.59 10.93
CA VAL A 49 -0.97 3.68 11.11
C VAL A 49 -1.49 3.17 9.77
N SER A 50 -1.58 4.06 8.77
CA SER A 50 -2.08 3.69 7.44
C SER A 50 -1.13 2.74 6.71
N GLU A 51 0.18 2.87 6.90
CA GLU A 51 1.18 1.95 6.37
C GLU A 51 1.16 0.58 7.08
N SER A 52 0.85 0.57 8.37
CA SER A 52 0.73 -0.66 9.16
C SER A 52 -0.56 -1.43 8.85
N THR A 53 -1.55 -0.76 8.28
CA THR A 53 -2.85 -1.35 7.97
C THR A 53 -2.82 -2.01 6.58
N PRO A 54 -3.17 -3.31 6.45
CA PRO A 54 -3.23 -3.96 5.16
C PRO A 54 -4.26 -3.30 4.23
N GLY A 55 -3.81 -2.75 3.10
CA GLY A 55 -4.68 -2.09 2.13
C GLY A 55 -3.98 -0.94 1.39
N PRO A 56 -4.67 -0.31 0.44
CA PRO A 56 -4.14 0.85 -0.26
C PRO A 56 -3.96 2.03 0.71
N LEU A 57 -2.74 2.57 0.80
CA LEU A 57 -2.37 3.66 1.71
C LEU A 57 -3.34 4.83 1.65
N ALA A 58 -3.71 5.25 0.45
CA ALA A 58 -4.63 6.35 0.22
C ALA A 58 -6.03 6.12 0.81
N VAL A 59 -6.55 4.90 0.68
CA VAL A 59 -7.86 4.50 1.22
C VAL A 59 -7.80 4.44 2.74
N ASN A 60 -6.72 3.87 3.29
CA ASN A 60 -6.50 3.82 4.73
C ASN A 60 -6.43 5.22 5.34
N MET A 61 -5.62 6.11 4.74
CA MET A 61 -5.51 7.52 5.18
C MET A 61 -6.86 8.24 5.12
N ALA A 62 -7.60 8.11 4.02
CA ALA A 62 -8.94 8.71 3.89
C ALA A 62 -9.89 8.23 4.99
N THR A 63 -9.88 6.92 5.25
CA THR A 63 -10.73 6.30 6.27
C THR A 63 -10.38 6.81 7.67
N PHE A 64 -9.09 6.85 8.02
CA PHE A 64 -8.64 7.30 9.35
C PHE A 64 -8.90 8.79 9.55
N ILE A 65 -8.54 9.64 8.58
CA ILE A 65 -8.80 11.09 8.66
C ILE A 65 -10.29 11.36 8.71
N GLY A 66 -11.08 10.70 7.86
CA GLY A 66 -12.53 10.81 7.88
C GLY A 66 -13.13 10.40 9.22
N SER A 67 -12.61 9.31 9.81
CA SER A 67 -13.05 8.84 11.13
C SER A 67 -12.72 9.83 12.25
N SER A 68 -11.55 10.44 12.21
CA SER A 68 -11.14 11.42 13.23
C SER A 68 -11.98 12.70 13.18
N GLN A 69 -12.43 13.11 11.98
CA GLN A 69 -13.17 14.35 11.78
C GLN A 69 -14.69 14.20 11.87
N GLY A 70 -15.24 13.03 11.56
CA GLY A 70 -16.70 12.84 11.49
C GLY A 70 -17.17 11.45 11.90
N GLY A 71 -16.36 10.68 12.65
CA GLY A 71 -16.71 9.32 13.05
C GLY A 71 -16.95 8.39 11.87
N LEU A 72 -17.82 7.42 12.04
CA LEU A 72 -18.11 6.41 11.01
C LEU A 72 -18.62 7.01 9.69
N LEU A 73 -19.48 8.05 9.76
CA LEU A 73 -19.96 8.73 8.56
C LEU A 73 -18.84 9.52 7.87
N GLY A 74 -17.96 10.15 8.64
CA GLY A 74 -16.79 10.82 8.09
C GLY A 74 -15.85 9.84 7.37
N ALA A 75 -15.59 8.68 7.96
CA ALA A 75 -14.82 7.61 7.33
C ALA A 75 -15.46 7.16 6.02
N PHE A 76 -16.79 6.94 6.01
CA PHE A 76 -17.51 6.52 4.82
C PHE A 76 -17.40 7.55 3.68
N PHE A 77 -17.67 8.83 3.96
CA PHE A 77 -17.64 9.87 2.93
C PHE A 77 -16.23 10.15 2.40
N ALA A 78 -15.22 10.16 3.25
CA ALA A 78 -13.83 10.33 2.84
C ALA A 78 -13.34 9.15 1.97
N THR A 79 -13.63 7.92 2.40
CA THR A 79 -13.28 6.71 1.65
C THR A 79 -14.00 6.65 0.32
N LEU A 80 -15.29 6.95 0.29
CA LEU A 80 -16.07 7.00 -0.95
C LEU A 80 -15.48 8.05 -1.90
N GLY A 81 -15.12 9.23 -1.38
CA GLY A 81 -14.52 10.30 -2.16
C GLY A 81 -13.25 9.85 -2.86
N VAL A 82 -12.30 9.25 -2.15
CA VAL A 82 -11.01 8.85 -2.72
C VAL A 82 -11.12 7.70 -3.73
N VAL A 83 -12.07 6.80 -3.56
CA VAL A 83 -12.25 5.62 -4.43
C VAL A 83 -13.07 5.93 -5.69
N LEU A 84 -14.05 6.81 -5.58
CA LEU A 84 -15.04 7.06 -6.62
C LEU A 84 -14.44 7.47 -7.97
N PRO A 85 -13.46 8.39 -8.07
CA PRO A 85 -12.86 8.77 -9.35
C PRO A 85 -12.22 7.59 -10.07
N SER A 86 -11.41 6.81 -9.37
CA SER A 86 -10.75 5.63 -9.94
C SER A 86 -11.76 4.58 -10.38
N PHE A 87 -12.82 4.38 -9.59
CA PHE A 87 -13.89 3.44 -9.91
C PHE A 87 -14.64 3.83 -11.19
N ILE A 88 -15.02 5.11 -11.32
CA ILE A 88 -15.68 5.62 -12.53
C ILE A 88 -14.78 5.49 -13.75
N ILE A 89 -13.51 5.90 -13.63
CA ILE A 89 -12.55 5.81 -14.75
C ILE A 89 -12.38 4.37 -15.20
N ILE A 90 -12.22 3.42 -14.28
CA ILE A 90 -12.08 2.00 -14.60
C ILE A 90 -13.34 1.45 -15.30
N LEU A 91 -14.54 1.84 -14.84
CA LEU A 91 -15.79 1.43 -15.49
C LEU A 91 -15.90 1.97 -16.92
N LEU A 92 -15.56 3.24 -17.13
CA LEU A 92 -15.55 3.85 -18.47
C LEU A 92 -14.54 3.15 -19.39
N ILE A 93 -13.33 2.91 -18.89
CA ILE A 93 -12.30 2.18 -19.63
C ILE A 93 -12.79 0.76 -19.94
N ALA A 94 -13.37 0.04 -19.00
CA ALA A 94 -13.86 -1.31 -19.19
C ALA A 94 -14.96 -1.38 -20.26
N ALA A 95 -15.88 -0.42 -20.28
CA ALA A 95 -16.94 -0.34 -21.28
C ALA A 95 -16.39 -0.14 -22.71
N VAL A 96 -15.35 0.68 -22.85
CA VAL A 96 -14.70 0.94 -24.16
C VAL A 96 -13.74 -0.20 -24.52
N LEU A 97 -13.04 -0.78 -23.54
CA LEU A 97 -12.00 -1.79 -23.75
C LEU A 97 -12.54 -3.06 -24.42
N GLN A 98 -13.78 -3.46 -24.14
CA GLN A 98 -14.40 -4.62 -24.80
C GLN A 98 -14.41 -4.49 -26.34
N ASN A 99 -14.59 -3.29 -26.84
CA ASN A 99 -14.53 -3.03 -28.28
C ASN A 99 -13.10 -2.87 -28.77
N LEU A 100 -12.22 -2.27 -28.00
CA LEU A 100 -10.81 -2.09 -28.33
C LEU A 100 -10.01 -3.40 -28.34
N MET A 101 -10.39 -4.37 -27.51
CA MET A 101 -9.77 -5.71 -27.49
C MET A 101 -9.93 -6.50 -28.80
N LYS A 102 -10.82 -6.07 -29.70
CA LYS A 102 -10.94 -6.66 -31.06
C LYS A 102 -9.79 -6.27 -31.98
N TYR A 103 -9.03 -5.25 -31.64
CA TYR A 103 -7.88 -4.79 -32.42
C TYR A 103 -6.60 -5.48 -31.93
N ALA A 104 -5.91 -6.17 -32.86
CA ALA A 104 -4.67 -6.89 -32.56
C ALA A 104 -3.57 -6.00 -31.92
N GLY A 105 -3.53 -4.72 -32.26
CA GLY A 105 -2.59 -3.76 -31.66
C GLY A 105 -2.83 -3.52 -30.17
N VAL A 106 -4.09 -3.52 -29.71
CA VAL A 106 -4.43 -3.36 -28.30
C VAL A 106 -4.05 -4.60 -27.50
N GLU A 107 -4.32 -5.78 -28.06
CA GLU A 107 -3.92 -7.05 -27.46
C GLU A 107 -2.39 -7.16 -27.35
N ALA A 108 -1.65 -6.79 -28.40
CA ALA A 108 -0.19 -6.77 -28.41
C ALA A 108 0.37 -5.80 -27.35
N PHE A 109 -0.20 -4.59 -27.23
CA PHE A 109 0.19 -3.61 -26.22
C PHE A 109 -0.02 -4.15 -24.80
N LEU A 110 -1.21 -4.67 -24.49
CA LEU A 110 -1.51 -5.23 -23.17
C LEU A 110 -0.64 -6.46 -22.86
N SER A 111 -0.33 -7.28 -23.86
CA SER A 111 0.60 -8.40 -23.72
C SER A 111 2.01 -7.94 -23.36
N GLY A 112 2.46 -6.81 -23.92
CA GLY A 112 3.75 -6.18 -23.58
C GLY A 112 3.79 -5.54 -22.17
N VAL A 113 2.65 -5.03 -21.70
CA VAL A 113 2.57 -4.41 -20.35
C VAL A 113 2.68 -5.44 -19.21
N ARG A 114 2.14 -6.65 -19.41
CA ARG A 114 2.16 -7.71 -18.38
C ARG A 114 3.57 -8.01 -17.84
N PRO A 115 4.59 -8.31 -18.68
CA PRO A 115 5.94 -8.57 -18.16
C PRO A 115 6.56 -7.33 -17.47
N CYS A 116 6.24 -6.12 -17.91
CA CYS A 116 6.69 -4.90 -17.25
C CYS A 116 6.16 -4.78 -15.82
N VAL A 117 4.87 -5.06 -15.61
CA VAL A 117 4.26 -5.07 -14.27
C VAL A 117 4.91 -6.15 -13.39
N VAL A 118 5.13 -7.35 -13.92
CA VAL A 118 5.82 -8.42 -13.19
C VAL A 118 7.23 -8.00 -12.82
N ALA A 119 7.97 -7.39 -13.75
CA ALA A 119 9.32 -6.89 -13.49
C ALA A 119 9.35 -5.82 -12.40
N MET A 120 8.38 -4.89 -12.40
CA MET A 120 8.26 -3.86 -11.35
C MET A 120 7.98 -4.48 -9.96
N ILE A 121 7.09 -5.48 -9.89
CA ILE A 121 6.81 -6.19 -8.62
C ILE A 121 8.05 -6.91 -8.12
N LEU A 122 8.76 -7.62 -9.00
CA LEU A 122 9.99 -8.33 -8.64
C LEU A 122 11.11 -7.36 -8.24
N ALA A 123 11.28 -6.25 -8.94
CA ALA A 123 12.25 -5.21 -8.59
C ALA A 123 11.97 -4.63 -7.20
N THR A 124 10.70 -4.31 -6.91
CA THR A 124 10.30 -3.81 -5.59
C THR A 124 10.55 -4.86 -4.50
N ALA A 125 10.15 -6.11 -4.72
CA ALA A 125 10.39 -7.19 -3.78
C ALA A 125 11.90 -7.40 -3.51
N LEU A 126 12.72 -7.35 -4.55
CA LEU A 126 14.18 -7.48 -4.44
C LEU A 126 14.78 -6.30 -3.68
N THR A 127 14.35 -5.08 -4.00
CA THR A 127 14.83 -3.86 -3.32
C THR A 127 14.46 -3.89 -1.84
N MET A 128 13.23 -4.28 -1.49
CA MET A 128 12.79 -4.42 -0.10
C MET A 128 13.57 -5.53 0.63
N ALA A 129 13.83 -6.66 -0.03
CA ALA A 129 14.62 -7.74 0.54
C ALA A 129 16.07 -7.29 0.81
N LEU A 130 16.71 -6.62 -0.15
CA LEU A 130 18.07 -6.08 0.01
C LEU A 130 18.14 -5.01 1.09
N SER A 131 17.17 -4.12 1.16
CA SER A 131 17.07 -3.10 2.20
C SER A 131 16.94 -3.72 3.59
N THR A 132 16.08 -4.71 3.76
CA THR A 132 15.79 -5.33 5.06
C THR A 132 16.92 -6.28 5.51
N LEU A 133 17.50 -7.05 4.59
CA LEU A 133 18.51 -8.06 4.93
C LEU A 133 19.94 -7.51 4.93
N ALA A 134 20.24 -6.62 3.99
CA ALA A 134 21.59 -6.12 3.76
C ALA A 134 21.77 -4.63 4.11
N GLY A 135 20.71 -3.97 4.61
CA GLY A 135 20.76 -2.56 5.00
C GLY A 135 21.00 -1.59 3.84
N PHE A 136 20.76 -2.00 2.59
CA PHE A 136 20.91 -1.14 1.44
C PHE A 136 19.77 -0.11 1.42
N THR A 137 20.07 1.11 1.86
CA THR A 137 19.10 2.23 1.84
C THR A 137 19.35 3.21 0.69
N THR A 138 20.59 3.25 0.15
CA THR A 138 20.94 4.18 -0.94
C THR A 138 22.09 3.60 -1.78
N VAL A 139 22.13 3.93 -3.06
CA VAL A 139 23.24 3.62 -3.96
C VAL A 139 24.50 4.34 -3.44
N GLY A 140 25.48 3.58 -2.91
CA GLY A 140 26.70 4.12 -2.30
C GLY A 140 26.75 4.06 -0.78
N GLY A 141 25.67 3.62 -0.11
CA GLY A 141 25.68 3.34 1.34
C GLY A 141 26.41 2.02 1.67
N GLY A 142 27.04 1.97 2.85
CA GLY A 142 27.70 0.76 3.32
C GLY A 142 26.73 -0.39 3.54
N VAL A 143 27.17 -1.61 3.23
CA VAL A 143 26.41 -2.85 3.48
C VAL A 143 26.49 -3.18 4.97
N SER A 144 25.39 -3.15 5.68
CA SER A 144 25.29 -3.62 7.06
C SER A 144 24.35 -4.80 7.13
N VAL A 145 24.87 -6.01 6.96
CA VAL A 145 24.06 -7.23 7.09
C VAL A 145 23.63 -7.39 8.54
N SER A 146 22.34 -7.25 8.80
CA SER A 146 21.76 -7.55 10.11
C SER A 146 21.62 -9.08 10.27
N ALA A 147 22.47 -9.68 11.08
CA ALA A 147 22.37 -11.11 11.38
C ALA A 147 21.00 -11.51 11.94
N ARG A 148 20.35 -10.61 12.68
CA ARG A 148 18.99 -10.82 13.22
C ARG A 148 17.94 -10.89 12.11
N SER A 149 17.97 -9.93 11.16
CA SER A 149 17.05 -9.93 10.00
C SER A 149 17.24 -11.17 9.13
N ALA A 150 18.48 -11.58 8.88
CA ALA A 150 18.80 -12.79 8.14
C ALA A 150 18.30 -14.06 8.86
N ALA A 151 18.44 -14.13 10.19
CA ALA A 151 17.93 -15.24 10.99
C ALA A 151 16.40 -15.35 10.95
N VAL A 152 15.70 -14.22 11.12
CA VAL A 152 14.22 -14.19 11.03
C VAL A 152 13.75 -14.60 9.63
N PHE A 153 14.40 -14.10 8.58
CA PHE A 153 14.10 -14.49 7.21
C PHE A 153 14.29 -15.99 6.97
N ALA A 154 15.42 -16.54 7.39
CA ALA A 154 15.71 -17.98 7.27
C ALA A 154 14.70 -18.83 8.04
N LEU A 155 14.27 -18.39 9.22
CA LEU A 155 13.29 -19.07 10.06
C LEU A 155 11.90 -19.06 9.41
N LEU A 156 11.47 -17.92 8.87
CA LEU A 156 10.19 -17.82 8.14
C LEU A 156 10.19 -18.70 6.88
N TRP A 157 11.33 -18.75 6.18
CA TRP A 157 11.50 -19.58 4.99
C TRP A 157 11.43 -21.08 5.37
N ALA A 158 12.11 -21.47 6.44
CA ALA A 158 12.06 -22.83 6.96
C ALA A 158 10.63 -23.25 7.36
N VAL A 159 9.89 -22.37 8.05
CA VAL A 159 8.48 -22.60 8.40
C VAL A 159 7.61 -22.76 7.15
N HIS A 160 7.79 -21.89 6.15
CA HIS A 160 7.05 -21.98 4.88
C HIS A 160 7.26 -23.33 4.20
N PHE A 161 8.52 -23.77 4.07
CA PHE A 161 8.86 -25.05 3.45
C PHE A 161 8.40 -26.26 4.29
N ALA A 162 8.55 -26.19 5.61
CA ALA A 162 8.07 -27.23 6.52
C ALA A 162 6.56 -27.39 6.41
N CYS A 163 5.80 -26.30 6.44
CA CYS A 163 4.34 -26.34 6.25
C CYS A 163 3.97 -26.93 4.89
N LYS A 164 4.63 -26.53 3.82
CA LYS A 164 4.39 -27.07 2.48
C LYS A 164 4.69 -28.56 2.38
N LYS A 165 5.75 -29.03 3.05
CA LYS A 165 6.19 -30.45 3.00
C LYS A 165 5.39 -31.35 3.92
N VAL A 166 5.08 -30.88 5.14
CA VAL A 166 4.43 -31.69 6.19
C VAL A 166 2.91 -31.58 6.08
N ILE A 167 2.36 -30.39 6.00
CA ILE A 167 0.92 -30.13 6.03
C ILE A 167 0.31 -30.14 4.62
N LYS A 168 1.17 -30.14 3.57
CA LYS A 168 0.75 -30.04 2.14
C LYS A 168 -0.15 -28.83 1.84
N LYS A 169 -0.19 -27.83 2.73
CA LYS A 169 -0.89 -26.56 2.56
C LYS A 169 0.10 -25.41 2.64
N VAL A 170 -0.08 -24.41 1.78
CA VAL A 170 0.68 -23.16 1.84
C VAL A 170 0.16 -22.36 3.03
N PRO A 171 1.03 -21.90 3.95
CA PRO A 171 0.58 -21.07 5.06
C PRO A 171 -0.04 -19.76 4.55
N SER A 172 -1.09 -19.29 5.22
CA SER A 172 -1.73 -18.04 4.83
C SER A 172 -0.78 -16.86 5.01
N PRO A 173 -0.82 -15.85 4.14
CA PRO A 173 0.01 -14.65 4.29
C PRO A 173 -0.16 -13.98 5.66
N ILE A 174 -1.39 -13.91 6.17
CA ILE A 174 -1.71 -13.36 7.49
C ILE A 174 -1.01 -14.13 8.60
N GLY A 175 -1.03 -15.46 8.55
CA GLY A 175 -0.33 -16.30 9.53
C GLY A 175 1.18 -16.06 9.52
N MET A 176 1.78 -15.86 8.35
CA MET A 176 3.21 -15.55 8.22
C MET A 176 3.54 -14.15 8.77
N ILE A 177 2.67 -13.16 8.58
CA ILE A 177 2.83 -11.81 9.14
C ILE A 177 2.78 -11.85 10.68
N VAL A 178 1.79 -12.54 11.26
CA VAL A 178 1.66 -12.68 12.73
C VAL A 178 2.89 -13.39 13.31
N LEU A 179 3.37 -14.44 12.64
CA LEU A 179 4.57 -15.16 13.06
C LEU A 179 5.83 -14.28 12.94
N ALA A 180 5.94 -13.50 11.88
CA ALA A 180 7.04 -12.54 11.71
C ALA A 180 7.02 -11.45 12.79
N ALA A 181 5.83 -10.95 13.15
CA ALA A 181 5.66 -9.97 14.23
C ALA A 181 6.09 -10.55 15.58
N GLY A 182 5.68 -11.78 15.91
CA GLY A 182 6.10 -12.46 17.13
C GLY A 182 7.62 -12.66 17.22
N LEU A 183 8.24 -13.08 16.11
CA LEU A 183 9.69 -13.20 16.02
C LEU A 183 10.38 -11.83 16.13
N GLY A 184 9.79 -10.78 15.55
CA GLY A 184 10.28 -9.42 15.66
C GLY A 184 10.34 -8.96 17.12
N ILE A 185 9.26 -9.13 17.88
CA ILE A 185 9.21 -8.82 19.32
C ILE A 185 10.29 -9.60 20.07
N LEU A 186 10.48 -10.87 19.76
CA LEU A 186 11.44 -11.74 20.47
C LEU A 186 12.88 -11.36 20.20
N PHE A 187 13.23 -10.96 18.96
CA PHE A 187 14.61 -10.64 18.56
C PHE A 187 15.02 -9.17 18.79
N TRP A 188 14.06 -8.25 18.81
CA TRP A 188 14.33 -6.83 19.04
C TRP A 188 13.87 -6.31 20.40
N GLY A 189 13.04 -7.07 21.15
CA GLY A 189 12.71 -6.76 22.54
C GLY A 189 11.82 -5.53 22.70
N VAL A 190 10.92 -5.26 21.74
CA VAL A 190 9.95 -4.16 21.79
C VAL A 190 8.60 -4.68 22.24
#